data_6064b187d50b603011486b4a5e808b59
#
_entry.id   6064b187d50b603011486b4a5e808b59
#
_cell.length_a   1.000
_cell.length_b   1.000
_cell.length_c   1.000
_cell.angle_alpha   90.00
_cell.angle_beta   90.00
_cell.angle_gamma   90.00
#
_symmetry.space_group_name_H-M   'P 1'
#
loop_
_entity.id
_entity.type
_entity.pdbx_description
1 polymer ?
#
loop_
_entity_poly.entity_id
_entity_poly.type
_entity_poly.pdbx_seq_one_letter_code
_entity_poly.pdbx_strand_id
1 'polypeptide(L)'
;MIILDISANTHKNSMSYIKRMVDELVKVDSRKHEVVIKHQLFTEAGENTPLQLSVFDFAYWYAEQQGYQTTASVFDTESLYFLLSYDIPFVKIANNMDLYYLAEKVPNDIPVIVSIGYPCGVTADIENKRELMCVSEYPAKAEQYEERFGQFFLRDGISDHTTDFYLWHMYSPVIYECHYKLSDSTGLDAGEFARTPQALSEIF
;
A
#
# COMPACT_ATOMS: atom_id res chain seq x y z
N MET A 1 -8.21 -4.09 8.60
CA MET A 1 -7.92 -2.95 7.70
C MET A 1 -7.36 -3.47 6.39
N ILE A 2 -7.85 -2.99 5.25
CA ILE A 2 -7.36 -3.35 3.92
C ILE A 2 -6.69 -2.12 3.31
N ILE A 3 -5.46 -2.26 2.83
CA ILE A 3 -4.68 -1.19 2.19
C ILE A 3 -4.58 -1.51 0.69
N LEU A 4 -5.08 -0.62 -0.15
CA LEU A 4 -5.04 -0.76 -1.60
C LEU A 4 -3.98 0.16 -2.18
N ASP A 5 -2.89 -0.42 -2.69
CA ASP A 5 -1.80 0.33 -3.32
C ASP A 5 -2.19 0.73 -4.76
N ILE A 6 -2.32 2.02 -4.98
CA ILE A 6 -2.58 2.64 -6.28
C ILE A 6 -1.31 3.39 -6.72
N SER A 7 -0.47 2.75 -7.50
CA SER A 7 0.74 3.36 -8.01
C SER A 7 0.50 4.26 -9.23
N ALA A 8 1.27 5.34 -9.35
CA ALA A 8 1.29 6.17 -10.54
C ALA A 8 1.71 5.42 -11.83
N ASN A 9 2.36 4.27 -11.69
CA ASN A 9 2.67 3.39 -12.83
C ASN A 9 1.39 2.91 -13.55
N THR A 10 0.27 2.74 -12.85
CA THR A 10 -0.99 2.26 -13.44
C THR A 10 -1.82 3.37 -14.08
N HIS A 11 -1.86 4.55 -13.49
CA HIS A 11 -2.72 5.66 -13.92
C HIS A 11 -1.98 6.82 -14.59
N LYS A 12 -0.64 6.82 -14.56
CA LYS A 12 0.24 7.81 -15.23
C LYS A 12 -0.17 9.26 -14.98
N ASN A 13 -0.46 9.58 -13.72
CA ASN A 13 -0.92 10.90 -13.25
C ASN A 13 -2.25 11.37 -13.87
N SER A 14 -3.08 10.45 -14.35
CA SER A 14 -4.40 10.80 -14.87
C SER A 14 -5.45 10.90 -13.76
N MET A 15 -5.88 12.10 -13.41
CA MET A 15 -6.93 12.34 -12.41
C MET A 15 -8.24 11.63 -12.78
N SER A 16 -8.60 11.60 -14.08
CA SER A 16 -9.80 10.92 -14.54
C SER A 16 -9.70 9.40 -14.39
N TYR A 17 -8.50 8.84 -14.50
CA TYR A 17 -8.27 7.43 -14.27
C TYR A 17 -8.36 7.08 -12.79
N ILE A 18 -7.74 7.88 -11.92
CA ILE A 18 -7.84 7.74 -10.46
C ILE A 18 -9.31 7.82 -10.00
N LYS A 19 -10.03 8.82 -10.52
CA LYS A 19 -11.48 8.94 -10.27
C LYS A 19 -12.21 7.64 -10.62
N ARG A 20 -11.95 7.07 -11.80
CA ARG A 20 -12.55 5.80 -12.22
C ARG A 20 -12.14 4.64 -11.31
N MET A 21 -10.88 4.57 -10.84
CA MET A 21 -10.43 3.55 -9.89
C MET A 21 -11.23 3.61 -8.58
N VAL A 22 -11.42 4.80 -8.03
CA VAL A 22 -12.21 4.99 -6.80
C VAL A 22 -13.69 4.70 -7.04
N ASP A 23 -14.27 5.14 -8.17
CA ASP A 23 -15.66 4.88 -8.51
C ASP A 23 -15.97 3.37 -8.67
N GLU A 24 -15.05 2.61 -9.26
CA GLU A 24 -15.19 1.15 -9.39
C GLU A 24 -15.03 0.44 -8.03
N LEU A 25 -14.15 0.95 -7.16
CA LEU A 25 -14.01 0.44 -5.80
C LEU A 25 -15.31 0.65 -5.01
N VAL A 26 -15.91 1.84 -5.09
CA VAL A 26 -17.20 2.17 -4.42
C VAL A 26 -18.31 1.17 -4.75
N LYS A 27 -18.32 0.62 -5.99
CA LYS A 27 -19.37 -0.32 -6.43
C LYS A 27 -19.27 -1.69 -5.76
N VAL A 28 -18.07 -2.11 -5.38
CA VAL A 28 -17.83 -3.46 -4.84
C VAL A 28 -17.56 -3.48 -3.35
N ASP A 29 -17.10 -2.37 -2.79
CA ASP A 29 -16.72 -2.30 -1.38
C ASP A 29 -17.94 -2.06 -0.47
N SER A 30 -18.22 -3.05 0.37
CA SER A 30 -19.21 -2.96 1.44
C SER A 30 -18.63 -2.49 2.79
N ARG A 31 -17.31 -2.35 2.90
CA ARG A 31 -16.55 -2.15 4.15
C ARG A 31 -15.70 -0.87 4.11
N LYS A 32 -16.23 0.22 3.56
CA LYS A 32 -15.51 1.49 3.33
C LYS A 32 -14.62 1.95 4.48
N HIS A 33 -15.11 1.85 5.71
CA HIS A 33 -14.37 2.25 6.92
C HIS A 33 -13.15 1.39 7.23
N GLU A 34 -12.99 0.24 6.58
CA GLU A 34 -11.85 -0.66 6.76
C GLU A 34 -10.82 -0.54 5.62
N VAL A 35 -11.11 0.24 4.58
CA VAL A 35 -10.26 0.39 3.40
C VAL A 35 -9.51 1.71 3.41
N VAL A 36 -8.20 1.65 3.17
CA VAL A 36 -7.32 2.80 2.99
C VAL A 36 -6.71 2.76 1.60
N ILE A 37 -6.83 3.83 0.83
CA ILE A 37 -6.18 3.97 -0.48
C ILE A 37 -4.76 4.50 -0.24
N LYS A 38 -3.78 3.77 -0.75
CA LYS A 38 -2.37 4.12 -0.57
C LYS A 38 -1.71 4.41 -1.92
N HIS A 39 -1.01 5.53 -1.99
CA HIS A 39 -0.18 5.94 -3.12
C HIS A 39 1.31 5.69 -2.84
N GLN A 40 2.16 6.07 -3.80
CA GLN A 40 3.63 6.01 -3.67
C GLN A 40 4.20 7.40 -4.01
N LEU A 41 4.94 8.00 -3.08
CA LEU A 41 5.53 9.33 -3.21
C LEU A 41 7.06 9.24 -3.17
N PHE A 42 7.70 9.72 -4.22
CA PHE A 42 9.15 9.80 -4.38
C PHE A 42 9.53 10.91 -5.37
N THR A 43 10.70 11.49 -5.19
CA THR A 43 11.25 12.52 -6.08
C THR A 43 12.10 11.91 -7.20
N GLU A 44 12.85 10.84 -6.91
CA GLU A 44 13.65 10.09 -7.89
C GLU A 44 13.01 8.73 -8.14
N ALA A 45 12.73 8.43 -9.40
CA ALA A 45 11.85 7.35 -9.77
C ALA A 45 12.53 6.13 -10.41
N GLY A 46 13.72 6.24 -10.99
CA GLY A 46 14.26 5.21 -11.85
C GLY A 46 13.30 4.91 -13.01
N GLU A 47 12.83 3.66 -13.10
CA GLU A 47 11.83 3.24 -14.10
C GLU A 47 10.38 3.52 -13.69
N ASN A 48 10.16 3.92 -12.45
CA ASN A 48 8.82 4.21 -11.92
C ASN A 48 8.34 5.60 -12.35
N THR A 49 7.03 5.77 -12.41
CA THR A 49 6.41 7.06 -12.67
C THR A 49 6.22 7.81 -11.34
N PRO A 50 6.88 8.98 -11.13
CA PRO A 50 6.62 9.79 -9.95
C PRO A 50 5.17 10.27 -9.92
N LEU A 51 4.54 10.22 -8.75
CA LEU A 51 3.23 10.81 -8.57
C LEU A 51 3.37 12.33 -8.44
N GLN A 52 2.71 13.06 -9.32
CA GLN A 52 2.67 14.52 -9.23
C GLN A 52 1.90 14.95 -7.98
N LEU A 53 2.43 15.91 -7.21
CA LEU A 53 1.83 16.35 -5.95
C LEU A 53 0.39 16.87 -6.12
N SER A 54 0.12 17.59 -7.22
CA SER A 54 -1.25 18.05 -7.54
C SER A 54 -2.21 16.90 -7.88
N VAL A 55 -1.68 15.78 -8.33
CA VAL A 55 -2.49 14.58 -8.61
C VAL A 55 -2.76 13.82 -7.31
N PHE A 56 -1.79 13.79 -6.38
CA PHE A 56 -2.02 13.27 -5.04
C PHE A 56 -3.09 14.09 -4.30
N ASP A 57 -2.99 15.43 -4.36
CA ASP A 57 -3.98 16.34 -3.77
C ASP A 57 -5.40 16.03 -4.27
N PHE A 58 -5.57 15.91 -5.59
CA PHE A 58 -6.85 15.49 -6.18
C PHE A 58 -7.29 14.12 -5.67
N ALA A 59 -6.40 13.12 -5.67
CA ALA A 59 -6.71 11.75 -5.25
C ALA A 59 -7.15 11.68 -3.79
N TYR A 60 -6.44 12.41 -2.91
CA TYR A 60 -6.75 12.51 -1.48
C TYR A 60 -8.17 13.03 -1.27
N TRP A 61 -8.48 14.22 -1.79
CA TRP A 61 -9.79 14.85 -1.61
C TRP A 61 -10.93 14.08 -2.28
N TYR A 62 -10.66 13.47 -3.43
CA TYR A 62 -11.68 12.67 -4.11
C TYR A 62 -12.01 11.38 -3.34
N ALA A 63 -11.00 10.69 -2.83
CA ALA A 63 -11.18 9.49 -2.02
C ALA A 63 -11.94 9.79 -0.72
N GLU A 64 -11.59 10.89 -0.03
CA GLU A 64 -12.28 11.33 1.18
C GLU A 64 -13.77 11.63 0.93
N GLN A 65 -14.10 12.31 -0.17
CA GLN A 65 -15.49 12.53 -0.57
C GLN A 65 -16.28 11.24 -0.80
N GLN A 66 -15.58 10.15 -1.16
CA GLN A 66 -16.18 8.83 -1.31
C GLN A 66 -16.17 8.00 -0.01
N GLY A 67 -15.65 8.56 1.09
CA GLY A 67 -15.59 7.93 2.42
C GLY A 67 -14.39 7.02 2.64
N TYR A 68 -13.31 7.19 1.87
CA TYR A 68 -12.05 6.47 2.06
C TYR A 68 -10.98 7.36 2.68
N GLN A 69 -10.20 6.79 3.58
CA GLN A 69 -8.95 7.40 4.01
C GLN A 69 -7.87 7.20 2.95
N THR A 70 -6.92 8.14 2.89
CA THR A 70 -5.80 8.10 1.94
C THR A 70 -4.47 8.27 2.64
N THR A 71 -3.46 7.57 2.17
CA THR A 71 -2.07 7.67 2.62
C THR A 71 -1.09 7.42 1.48
N ALA A 72 0.20 7.38 1.78
CA ALA A 72 1.21 6.97 0.80
C ALA A 72 2.38 6.20 1.44
N SER A 73 3.06 5.39 0.62
CA SER A 73 4.45 5.01 0.86
C SER A 73 5.35 6.18 0.49
N VAL A 74 6.31 6.50 1.35
CA VAL A 74 7.31 7.56 1.13
C VAL A 74 8.69 6.98 0.91
N PHE A 75 9.44 7.55 -0.02
CA PHE A 75 10.76 7.05 -0.42
C PHE A 75 11.88 8.07 -0.19
N ASP A 76 11.53 9.28 0.23
CA ASP A 76 12.46 10.34 0.58
C ASP A 76 11.85 11.30 1.62
N THR A 77 12.70 12.16 2.16
CA THR A 77 12.29 13.11 3.22
C THR A 77 11.34 14.18 2.71
N GLU A 78 11.45 14.62 1.46
CA GLU A 78 10.58 15.62 0.85
C GLU A 78 9.16 15.07 0.72
N SER A 79 9.02 13.84 0.18
CA SER A 79 7.76 13.11 0.09
C SER A 79 7.12 12.88 1.46
N LEU A 80 7.93 12.57 2.48
CA LEU A 80 7.43 12.43 3.84
C LEU A 80 6.82 13.73 4.36
N TYR A 81 7.55 14.85 4.27
CA TYR A 81 7.05 16.13 4.77
C TYR A 81 5.84 16.63 3.99
N PHE A 82 5.78 16.36 2.68
CA PHE A 82 4.58 16.62 1.90
C PHE A 82 3.38 15.82 2.44
N LEU A 83 3.54 14.51 2.65
CA LEU A 83 2.48 13.65 3.14
C LEU A 83 1.99 14.07 4.53
N LEU A 84 2.90 14.48 5.42
CA LEU A 84 2.57 14.95 6.78
C LEU A 84 1.77 16.26 6.82
N SER A 85 1.56 16.93 5.68
CA SER A 85 0.68 18.10 5.60
C SER A 85 -0.82 17.74 5.47
N TYR A 86 -1.14 16.44 5.36
CA TYR A 86 -2.51 15.92 5.27
C TYR A 86 -2.91 15.18 6.56
N ASP A 87 -4.21 15.05 6.78
CA ASP A 87 -4.75 14.17 7.82
C ASP A 87 -4.74 12.71 7.32
N ILE A 88 -3.71 11.97 7.73
CA ILE A 88 -3.45 10.62 7.25
C ILE A 88 -3.57 9.58 8.37
N PRO A 89 -4.08 8.38 8.09
CA PRO A 89 -4.21 7.33 9.10
C PRO A 89 -2.86 6.73 9.54
N PHE A 90 -1.85 6.78 8.71
CA PHE A 90 -0.48 6.30 8.97
C PHE A 90 0.47 6.73 7.84
N VAL A 91 1.77 6.64 8.09
CA VAL A 91 2.82 6.68 7.06
C VAL A 91 3.24 5.26 6.71
N LYS A 92 3.38 4.95 5.41
CA LYS A 92 3.86 3.65 4.95
C LYS A 92 5.33 3.73 4.53
N ILE A 93 6.13 2.77 4.99
CA ILE A 93 7.52 2.56 4.54
C ILE A 93 7.59 1.22 3.80
N ALA A 94 8.11 1.24 2.59
CA ALA A 94 8.27 0.04 1.77
C ALA A 94 9.33 -0.91 2.35
N ASN A 95 9.36 -2.16 1.85
CA ASN A 95 10.38 -3.14 2.19
C ASN A 95 11.74 -2.77 1.54
N ASN A 96 12.36 -1.74 2.09
CA ASN A 96 13.70 -1.29 1.72
C ASN A 96 14.41 -0.74 2.96
N MET A 97 15.49 -1.40 3.40
CA MET A 97 16.23 -1.02 4.61
C MET A 97 16.78 0.41 4.54
N ASP A 98 17.13 0.89 3.35
CA ASP A 98 17.64 2.25 3.13
C ASP A 98 16.58 3.34 3.41
N LEU A 99 15.31 2.96 3.54
CA LEU A 99 14.20 3.88 3.82
C LEU A 99 13.76 3.87 5.30
N TYR A 100 14.23 2.93 6.10
CA TYR A 100 13.73 2.78 7.48
C TYR A 100 14.03 3.99 8.37
N TYR A 101 15.06 4.77 8.05
CA TYR A 101 15.34 6.04 8.73
C TYR A 101 14.21 7.08 8.62
N LEU A 102 13.34 6.96 7.61
CA LEU A 102 12.18 7.84 7.45
C LEU A 102 11.15 7.61 8.56
N ALA A 103 11.03 6.39 9.05
CA ALA A 103 10.12 6.06 10.14
C ALA A 103 10.45 6.83 11.43
N GLU A 104 11.74 7.08 11.69
CA GLU A 104 12.20 7.86 12.85
C GLU A 104 11.87 9.36 12.76
N LYS A 105 11.51 9.83 11.56
CA LYS A 105 11.14 11.24 11.30
C LYS A 105 9.64 11.48 11.37
N VAL A 106 8.84 10.43 11.48
CA VAL A 106 7.37 10.54 11.61
C VAL A 106 7.05 10.97 13.05
N PRO A 107 6.17 11.97 13.27
CA PRO A 107 5.70 12.33 14.60
C PRO A 107 5.09 11.14 15.35
N ASN A 108 5.31 11.04 16.67
CA ASN A 108 4.90 9.88 17.49
C ASN A 108 3.38 9.66 17.55
N ASP A 109 2.59 10.69 17.24
CA ASP A 109 1.13 10.63 17.21
C ASP A 109 0.59 10.05 15.89
N ILE A 110 1.45 9.89 14.87
CA ILE A 110 1.08 9.29 13.58
C ILE A 110 1.62 7.86 13.54
N PRO A 111 0.76 6.85 13.33
CA PRO A 111 1.20 5.46 13.17
C PRO A 111 2.13 5.27 11.97
N VAL A 112 3.08 4.34 12.08
CA VAL A 112 3.96 3.94 10.98
C VAL A 112 3.72 2.47 10.63
N ILE A 113 3.49 2.18 9.38
CA ILE A 113 3.42 0.80 8.85
C ILE A 113 4.65 0.53 7.99
N VAL A 114 5.46 -0.44 8.38
CA VAL A 114 6.69 -0.82 7.67
C VAL A 114 6.52 -2.20 7.05
N SER A 115 6.77 -2.33 5.76
CA SER A 115 6.92 -3.66 5.16
C SER A 115 8.32 -4.21 5.43
N ILE A 116 8.38 -5.46 5.86
CA ILE A 116 9.63 -6.16 6.18
C ILE A 116 9.75 -7.43 5.34
N GLY A 117 10.90 -7.59 4.68
CA GLY A 117 11.28 -8.81 3.97
C GLY A 117 12.23 -9.65 4.81
N TYR A 118 12.61 -10.80 4.29
CA TYR A 118 13.61 -11.67 4.89
C TYR A 118 14.95 -11.56 4.14
N PRO A 119 16.07 -11.61 4.83
CA PRO A 119 16.21 -11.59 6.30
C PRO A 119 15.78 -10.26 6.88
N CYS A 120 15.01 -10.32 7.96
CA CYS A 120 14.46 -9.14 8.60
C CYS A 120 15.57 -8.17 9.00
N GLY A 121 15.57 -6.99 8.41
CA GLY A 121 16.29 -5.86 8.97
C GLY A 121 15.67 -5.53 10.34
N VAL A 122 16.49 -5.25 11.32
CA VAL A 122 16.00 -4.71 12.59
C VAL A 122 15.51 -3.30 12.30
N THR A 123 14.20 -3.10 12.28
CA THR A 123 13.66 -1.75 12.31
C THR A 123 13.92 -1.15 13.68
N ALA A 124 14.23 0.15 13.76
CA ALA A 124 14.34 0.86 15.01
C ALA A 124 13.11 0.62 15.90
N ASP A 125 13.31 0.69 17.21
CA ASP A 125 12.21 0.61 18.17
C ASP A 125 11.42 1.94 18.09
N ILE A 126 10.40 1.93 17.25
CA ILE A 126 9.54 3.09 16.96
C ILE A 126 8.21 2.85 17.64
N GLU A 127 7.82 3.78 18.49
CA GLU A 127 6.51 3.79 19.12
C GLU A 127 5.41 3.83 18.02
N ASN A 128 4.31 3.09 18.19
CA ASN A 128 3.20 2.97 17.22
C ASN A 128 3.58 2.35 15.85
N LYS A 129 4.68 1.61 15.76
CA LYS A 129 5.03 0.87 14.55
C LYS A 129 4.22 -0.41 14.41
N ARG A 130 3.77 -0.67 13.17
CA ARG A 130 3.21 -1.94 12.71
C ARG A 130 4.07 -2.53 11.60
N GLU A 131 4.19 -3.84 11.54
CA GLU A 131 5.03 -4.53 10.57
C GLU A 131 4.20 -5.44 9.67
N LEU A 132 4.34 -5.26 8.34
CA LEU A 132 3.75 -6.15 7.35
C LEU A 132 4.82 -7.08 6.78
N MET A 133 4.57 -8.37 6.81
CA MET A 133 5.40 -9.34 6.12
C MET A 133 5.26 -9.17 4.60
N CYS A 134 6.40 -9.11 3.92
CA CYS A 134 6.46 -8.78 2.50
C CYS A 134 7.45 -9.67 1.75
N VAL A 135 7.06 -10.17 0.60
CA VAL A 135 7.96 -10.75 -0.38
C VAL A 135 8.03 -9.81 -1.57
N SER A 136 9.21 -9.23 -1.82
CA SER A 136 9.43 -8.26 -2.91
C SER A 136 9.68 -8.94 -4.26
N GLU A 137 8.78 -9.86 -4.63
CA GLU A 137 8.69 -10.48 -5.95
C GLU A 137 7.30 -10.19 -6.54
N TYR A 138 7.19 -10.01 -7.85
CA TYR A 138 5.98 -9.53 -8.52
C TYR A 138 5.69 -10.32 -9.80
N PRO A 139 4.87 -11.42 -9.76
CA PRO A 139 4.18 -11.95 -8.59
C PRO A 139 5.08 -12.76 -7.66
N ALA A 140 4.72 -12.77 -6.37
CA ALA A 140 5.26 -13.67 -5.36
C ALA A 140 4.44 -14.97 -5.30
N LYS A 141 4.98 -16.00 -4.65
CA LYS A 141 4.29 -17.26 -4.35
C LYS A 141 3.97 -17.34 -2.85
N ALA A 142 2.86 -17.95 -2.50
CA ALA A 142 2.45 -18.13 -1.11
C ALA A 142 3.50 -18.89 -0.28
N GLU A 143 4.10 -19.92 -0.86
CA GLU A 143 5.14 -20.72 -0.22
C GLU A 143 6.36 -19.88 0.21
N GLN A 144 6.67 -18.81 -0.53
CA GLN A 144 7.78 -17.91 -0.17
C GLN A 144 7.48 -17.12 1.11
N TYR A 145 6.23 -16.79 1.37
CA TYR A 145 5.81 -16.21 2.64
C TYR A 145 5.91 -17.23 3.76
N GLU A 146 5.45 -18.46 3.55
CA GLU A 146 5.51 -19.54 4.53
C GLU A 146 6.95 -19.91 4.88
N GLU A 147 7.83 -20.05 3.89
CA GLU A 147 9.25 -20.35 4.08
C GLU A 147 10.00 -19.25 4.82
N ARG A 148 9.71 -17.97 4.49
CA ARG A 148 10.43 -16.82 5.04
C ARG A 148 9.98 -16.46 6.45
N PHE A 149 8.72 -16.57 6.73
CA PHE A 149 8.13 -16.10 7.98
C PHE A 149 7.73 -17.22 8.94
N GLY A 150 7.47 -18.43 8.45
CA GLY A 150 7.20 -19.63 9.25
C GLY A 150 6.26 -19.35 10.44
N GLN A 151 6.71 -19.71 11.65
CA GLN A 151 5.96 -19.48 12.89
C GLN A 151 5.84 -18.01 13.32
N PHE A 152 6.58 -17.08 12.70
CA PHE A 152 6.45 -15.64 12.92
C PHE A 152 5.39 -14.99 12.06
N PHE A 153 4.64 -15.81 11.33
CA PHE A 153 3.50 -15.38 10.56
C PHE A 153 2.52 -14.63 11.48
N LEU A 154 2.20 -13.38 11.15
CA LEU A 154 1.18 -12.55 11.81
C LEU A 154 1.63 -11.75 13.02
N ARG A 155 2.63 -10.86 12.87
CA ARG A 155 2.73 -9.79 13.86
C ARG A 155 1.56 -8.82 13.71
N ASP A 156 1.51 -8.08 12.60
CA ASP A 156 0.45 -7.10 12.37
C ASP A 156 -0.30 -7.35 11.05
N GLY A 157 0.39 -7.87 10.01
CA GLY A 157 -0.26 -8.15 8.73
C GLY A 157 0.68 -8.55 7.60
N ILE A 158 0.14 -8.50 6.40
CA ILE A 158 0.78 -8.98 5.16
C ILE A 158 0.69 -7.90 4.09
N SER A 159 1.80 -7.65 3.39
CA SER A 159 1.81 -6.98 2.09
C SER A 159 1.90 -8.06 1.01
N ASP A 160 0.77 -8.34 0.38
CA ASP A 160 0.55 -9.50 -0.50
C ASP A 160 0.81 -9.16 -1.97
N HIS A 161 1.78 -9.86 -2.57
CA HIS A 161 2.14 -9.78 -3.98
C HIS A 161 1.84 -11.09 -4.73
N THR A 162 1.05 -11.99 -4.16
CA THR A 162 0.60 -13.21 -4.84
C THR A 162 -0.47 -12.90 -5.90
N THR A 163 -0.95 -13.90 -6.61
CA THR A 163 -1.97 -13.71 -7.66
C THR A 163 -3.40 -13.98 -7.20
N ASP A 164 -3.58 -14.45 -5.97
CA ASP A 164 -4.88 -14.81 -5.38
C ASP A 164 -5.03 -14.31 -3.93
N PHE A 165 -6.09 -14.72 -3.24
CA PHE A 165 -6.33 -14.37 -1.84
C PHE A 165 -6.02 -15.52 -0.87
N TYR A 166 -5.16 -16.47 -1.25
CA TYR A 166 -4.79 -17.58 -0.38
C TYR A 166 -4.28 -17.10 0.98
N LEU A 167 -3.37 -16.11 1.00
CA LEU A 167 -2.81 -15.57 2.24
C LEU A 167 -3.88 -14.87 3.11
N TRP A 168 -4.83 -14.19 2.49
CA TRP A 168 -5.96 -13.60 3.20
C TRP A 168 -6.83 -14.67 3.89
N HIS A 169 -7.23 -15.69 3.16
CA HIS A 169 -8.11 -16.75 3.68
C HIS A 169 -7.41 -17.62 4.70
N MET A 170 -6.14 -17.95 4.48
CA MET A 170 -5.38 -18.85 5.36
C MET A 170 -5.05 -18.19 6.68
N TYR A 171 -4.69 -16.90 6.67
CA TYR A 171 -4.10 -16.25 7.85
C TYR A 171 -4.99 -15.17 8.47
N SER A 172 -6.02 -14.69 7.80
CA SER A 172 -6.93 -13.64 8.29
C SER A 172 -6.18 -12.45 8.92
N PRO A 173 -5.24 -11.80 8.20
CA PRO A 173 -4.37 -10.79 8.78
C PRO A 173 -5.15 -9.59 9.27
N VAL A 174 -4.70 -8.96 10.36
CA VAL A 174 -5.30 -7.73 10.91
C VAL A 174 -5.16 -6.57 9.92
N ILE A 175 -4.00 -6.51 9.25
CA ILE A 175 -3.71 -5.56 8.17
C ILE A 175 -3.36 -6.35 6.91
N TYR A 176 -4.07 -6.09 5.84
CA TYR A 176 -3.82 -6.69 4.53
C TYR A 176 -3.58 -5.61 3.49
N GLU A 177 -2.42 -5.64 2.86
CA GLU A 177 -2.05 -4.73 1.78
C GLU A 177 -1.94 -5.51 0.47
N CYS A 178 -2.51 -4.99 -0.61
CA CYS A 178 -2.31 -5.51 -1.95
C CYS A 178 -2.35 -4.39 -3.00
N HIS A 179 -1.74 -4.62 -4.17
CA HIS A 179 -1.85 -3.70 -5.29
C HIS A 179 -3.26 -3.74 -5.90
N TYR A 180 -3.73 -2.58 -6.35
CA TYR A 180 -5.05 -2.39 -6.93
C TYR A 180 -4.95 -1.82 -8.35
N LYS A 181 -5.73 -2.38 -9.27
CA LYS A 181 -5.79 -1.97 -10.68
C LYS A 181 -7.20 -2.07 -11.25
N LEU A 182 -7.44 -1.40 -12.37
CA LEU A 182 -8.58 -1.71 -13.25
C LEU A 182 -8.18 -2.79 -14.26
N SER A 183 -9.18 -3.41 -14.89
CA SER A 183 -8.95 -4.47 -15.89
C SER A 183 -8.18 -3.99 -17.13
N ASP A 184 -8.21 -2.69 -17.43
CA ASP A 184 -7.49 -2.05 -18.52
C ASP A 184 -6.22 -1.31 -18.09
N SER A 185 -5.81 -1.42 -16.81
CA SER A 185 -4.54 -0.87 -16.31
C SER A 185 -3.35 -1.49 -17.03
N THR A 186 -2.34 -0.68 -17.26
CA THR A 186 -1.05 -1.08 -17.84
C THR A 186 0.09 -0.48 -17.02
N GLY A 187 1.31 -1.01 -17.17
CA GLY A 187 2.50 -0.52 -16.47
C GLY A 187 2.99 -1.49 -15.40
N LEU A 188 4.04 -1.09 -14.69
CA LEU A 188 4.78 -1.97 -13.77
C LEU A 188 3.90 -2.57 -12.65
N ASP A 189 2.97 -1.79 -12.09
CA ASP A 189 2.09 -2.23 -11.01
C ASP A 189 0.73 -2.78 -11.48
N ALA A 190 0.59 -3.07 -12.78
CA ALA A 190 -0.62 -3.66 -13.36
C ALA A 190 -0.47 -5.16 -13.66
N GLY A 191 0.53 -5.83 -13.09
CA GLY A 191 0.76 -7.28 -13.23
C GLY A 191 -0.36 -8.13 -12.60
N GLU A 192 -0.20 -9.45 -12.66
CA GLU A 192 -1.17 -10.42 -12.13
C GLU A 192 -1.32 -10.34 -10.61
N PHE A 193 -0.30 -9.82 -9.92
CA PHE A 193 -0.32 -9.59 -8.47
C PHE A 193 -1.26 -8.45 -8.03
N ALA A 194 -1.69 -7.58 -8.93
CA ALA A 194 -2.60 -6.49 -8.61
C ALA A 194 -4.08 -6.92 -8.77
N ARG A 195 -4.90 -6.59 -7.78
CA ARG A 195 -6.30 -6.98 -7.70
C ARG A 195 -7.20 -6.03 -8.48
N THR A 196 -8.19 -6.57 -9.16
CA THR A 196 -9.27 -5.78 -9.78
C THR A 196 -10.43 -5.58 -8.80
N PRO A 197 -11.35 -4.62 -9.05
CA PRO A 197 -12.56 -4.48 -8.23
C PRO A 197 -13.34 -5.79 -8.10
N GLN A 198 -13.47 -6.56 -9.18
CA GLN A 198 -14.19 -7.84 -9.19
C GLN A 198 -13.49 -8.86 -8.29
N ALA A 199 -12.16 -8.93 -8.32
CA ALA A 199 -11.42 -9.81 -7.43
C ALA A 199 -11.59 -9.38 -5.95
N LEU A 200 -11.50 -8.08 -5.65
CA LEU A 200 -11.67 -7.54 -4.30
C LEU A 200 -13.03 -7.86 -3.69
N SER A 201 -14.08 -8.06 -4.49
CA SER A 201 -15.41 -8.44 -3.98
C SER A 201 -15.42 -9.80 -3.24
N GLU A 202 -14.34 -10.60 -3.39
CA GLU A 202 -14.18 -11.86 -2.64
C GLU A 202 -13.89 -11.62 -1.15
N ILE A 203 -13.26 -10.49 -0.82
CA ILE A 203 -12.81 -10.17 0.55
C ILE A 203 -13.58 -9.01 1.19
N PHE A 204 -14.46 -8.33 0.44
CA PHE A 204 -15.38 -7.28 0.89
C PHE A 204 -16.75 -7.87 1.24
#